data_6decb0dc9f5124afc15aea672a5dad24
#
_entry.id   6decb0dc9f5124afc15aea672a5dad24
#
_cell.length_a   1.000
_cell.length_b   1.000
_cell.length_c   1.000
_cell.angle_alpha   90.00
_cell.angle_beta   90.00
_cell.angle_gamma   90.00
#
_symmetry.space_group_name_H-M   'P 1'
#
loop_
_entity.id
_entity.type
_entity.pdbx_description
1 polymer ?
#
loop_
_entity_poly.entity_id
_entity_poly.type
_entity_poly.pdbx_seq_one_letter_code
_entity_poly.pdbx_strand_id
1 'polypeptide(L)'
;MIFGKEKADWESLNGIFTASEINQQPATWRKTIAQIKNEKEAIKAFIANVTSKEDYDIILTGAGTSEYVGNALYSYLNKTNGFKVKSYATTDIVATPENYLSQNRPTLLVSFGRSGNSPESVGAVNVADEVCGENVYHLFVTCNCEGALSKAA
;
A
#
# COMPACT_ATOMS: atom_id res chain seq x y z
N MET A 1 32.40 3.24 -2.22
CA MET A 1 32.09 4.46 -1.42
C MET A 1 30.57 4.69 -1.40
N ILE A 2 29.97 4.90 -0.24
CA ILE A 2 28.55 5.23 -0.05
C ILE A 2 28.50 6.55 0.74
N PHE A 3 27.84 7.57 0.19
CA PHE A 3 27.75 8.91 0.81
C PHE A 3 29.09 9.47 1.30
N GLY A 4 30.13 9.32 0.49
CA GLY A 4 31.49 9.85 0.79
C GLY A 4 32.32 9.05 1.79
N LYS A 5 31.83 7.89 2.28
CA LYS A 5 32.52 7.00 3.20
C LYS A 5 32.76 5.62 2.58
N GLU A 6 33.86 4.98 2.97
CA GLU A 6 34.11 3.59 2.62
C GLU A 6 33.21 2.63 3.41
N LYS A 7 33.11 1.39 2.94
CA LYS A 7 32.28 0.37 3.60
C LYS A 7 32.74 0.13 5.06
N ALA A 8 34.04 0.06 5.29
CA ALA A 8 34.61 -0.13 6.62
C ALA A 8 34.26 1.00 7.61
N ASP A 9 34.15 2.24 7.13
CA ASP A 9 33.75 3.38 7.97
C ASP A 9 32.29 3.21 8.41
N TRP A 10 31.40 2.77 7.49
CA TRP A 10 30.00 2.50 7.80
C TRP A 10 29.81 1.30 8.73
N GLU A 11 30.65 0.25 8.57
CA GLU A 11 30.66 -0.92 9.47
C GLU A 11 31.07 -0.51 10.88
N SER A 12 32.14 0.33 11.03
CA SER A 12 32.54 0.82 12.34
C SER A 12 31.51 1.67 13.06
N LEU A 13 30.62 2.33 12.30
CA LEU A 13 29.49 3.12 12.80
C LEU A 13 28.21 2.30 12.98
N ASN A 14 28.23 0.99 12.75
CA ASN A 14 27.06 0.12 12.70
C ASN A 14 25.94 0.63 11.73
N GLY A 15 26.34 1.40 10.70
CA GLY A 15 25.41 2.06 9.77
C GLY A 15 25.37 1.48 8.36
N ILE A 16 26.14 0.44 8.07
CA ILE A 16 26.34 -0.07 6.70
C ILE A 16 25.04 -0.54 6.04
N PHE A 17 24.18 -1.22 6.76
CA PHE A 17 22.88 -1.69 6.21
C PHE A 17 22.00 -0.51 5.84
N THR A 18 21.81 0.45 6.74
CA THR A 18 21.01 1.65 6.48
C THR A 18 21.56 2.47 5.32
N ALA A 19 22.88 2.70 5.29
CA ALA A 19 23.53 3.44 4.20
C ALA A 19 23.35 2.74 2.84
N SER A 20 23.48 1.41 2.81
CA SER A 20 23.29 0.60 1.60
C SER A 20 21.84 0.63 1.11
N GLU A 21 20.87 0.48 2.01
CA GLU A 21 19.45 0.53 1.69
C GLU A 21 19.03 1.89 1.13
N ILE A 22 19.52 2.99 1.72
CA ILE A 22 19.26 4.33 1.18
C ILE A 22 19.91 4.52 -0.18
N ASN A 23 21.17 4.08 -0.34
CA ASN A 23 21.91 4.26 -1.58
C ASN A 23 21.30 3.52 -2.77
N GLN A 24 20.64 2.36 -2.54
CA GLN A 24 20.00 1.58 -3.61
C GLN A 24 18.65 2.16 -4.07
N GLN A 25 17.99 3.01 -3.27
CA GLN A 25 16.62 3.48 -3.54
C GLN A 25 16.43 4.03 -4.95
N PRO A 26 17.29 4.92 -5.50
CA PRO A 26 17.05 5.46 -6.84
C PRO A 26 17.01 4.38 -7.94
N ALA A 27 17.83 3.34 -7.80
CA ALA A 27 17.84 2.22 -8.74
C ALA A 27 16.57 1.36 -8.61
N THR A 28 16.14 1.12 -7.38
CA THR A 28 14.91 0.38 -7.08
C THR A 28 13.67 1.13 -7.60
N TRP A 29 13.59 2.44 -7.39
CA TRP A 29 12.48 3.26 -7.92
C TRP A 29 12.37 3.19 -9.44
N ARG A 30 13.51 3.23 -10.16
CA ARG A 30 13.49 3.08 -11.64
C ARG A 30 12.95 1.72 -12.06
N LYS A 31 13.31 0.64 -11.35
CA LYS A 31 12.77 -0.70 -11.61
C LYS A 31 11.26 -0.75 -11.38
N THR A 32 10.78 -0.21 -10.25
CA THR A 32 9.35 -0.14 -9.93
C THR A 32 8.58 0.65 -10.99
N ILE A 33 9.10 1.81 -11.42
CA ILE A 33 8.47 2.60 -12.49
C ILE A 33 8.39 1.81 -13.79
N ALA A 34 9.44 1.07 -14.15
CA ALA A 34 9.43 0.24 -15.36
C ALA A 34 8.40 -0.89 -15.25
N GLN A 35 8.32 -1.55 -14.11
CA GLN A 35 7.32 -2.59 -13.83
C GLN A 35 5.89 -2.04 -13.95
N ILE A 36 5.58 -0.92 -13.28
CA ILE A 36 4.26 -0.30 -13.36
C ILE A 36 3.91 0.14 -14.79
N LYS A 37 4.89 0.59 -15.57
CA LYS A 37 4.67 0.93 -16.98
C LYS A 37 4.32 -0.29 -17.83
N ASN A 38 4.95 -1.43 -17.59
CA ASN A 38 4.68 -2.66 -18.30
C ASN A 38 3.30 -3.23 -17.99
N GLU A 39 2.87 -3.12 -16.72
CA GLU A 39 1.57 -3.62 -16.24
C GLU A 39 0.44 -2.55 -16.30
N LYS A 40 0.71 -1.40 -16.89
CA LYS A 40 -0.15 -0.22 -16.82
C LYS A 40 -1.60 -0.50 -17.22
N GLU A 41 -1.82 -1.22 -18.30
CA GLU A 41 -3.18 -1.44 -18.81
C GLU A 41 -3.96 -2.43 -17.94
N ALA A 42 -3.30 -3.46 -17.39
CA ALA A 42 -3.91 -4.38 -16.44
C ALA A 42 -4.28 -3.67 -15.12
N ILE A 43 -3.38 -2.84 -14.59
CA ILE A 43 -3.63 -2.05 -13.39
C ILE A 43 -4.79 -1.07 -13.60
N LYS A 44 -4.83 -0.39 -14.73
CA LYS A 44 -5.93 0.53 -15.08
C LYS A 44 -7.27 -0.20 -15.18
N ALA A 45 -7.30 -1.34 -15.86
CA ALA A 45 -8.51 -2.13 -16.00
C ALA A 45 -9.04 -2.60 -14.64
N PHE A 46 -8.14 -3.05 -13.75
CA PHE A 46 -8.50 -3.44 -12.39
C PHE A 46 -9.10 -2.25 -11.60
N ILE A 47 -8.44 -1.10 -11.59
CA ILE A 47 -8.91 0.10 -10.89
C ILE A 47 -10.26 0.56 -11.47
N ALA A 48 -10.45 0.46 -12.78
CA ALA A 48 -11.70 0.85 -13.44
C ALA A 48 -12.90 0.02 -12.99
N ASN A 49 -12.72 -1.23 -12.54
CA ASN A 49 -13.80 -2.04 -11.97
C ASN A 49 -14.50 -1.36 -10.79
N VAL A 50 -13.78 -0.52 -10.07
CA VAL A 50 -14.33 0.25 -8.95
C VAL A 50 -14.66 1.67 -9.37
N THR A 51 -13.72 2.38 -10.01
CA THR A 51 -13.84 3.82 -10.26
C THR A 51 -14.82 4.19 -11.37
N SER A 52 -15.31 3.23 -12.15
CA SER A 52 -16.39 3.42 -13.11
C SER A 52 -17.79 3.43 -12.45
N LYS A 53 -17.88 3.04 -11.18
CA LYS A 53 -19.14 3.08 -10.42
C LYS A 53 -19.42 4.50 -9.92
N GLU A 54 -20.69 4.85 -9.74
CA GLU A 54 -21.09 6.21 -9.38
C GLU A 54 -20.61 6.62 -7.98
N ASP A 55 -20.77 5.72 -7.01
CA ASP A 55 -20.37 5.94 -5.63
C ASP A 55 -19.39 4.86 -5.18
N TYR A 56 -18.15 5.23 -4.95
CA TYR A 56 -17.08 4.35 -4.53
C TYR A 56 -16.12 5.04 -3.55
N ASP A 57 -15.41 4.24 -2.78
CA ASP A 57 -14.29 4.69 -1.95
C ASP A 57 -12.98 4.05 -2.40
N ILE A 58 -11.90 4.81 -2.30
CA ILE A 58 -10.52 4.30 -2.38
C ILE A 58 -9.91 4.49 -0.99
N ILE A 59 -9.58 3.40 -0.33
CA ILE A 59 -8.98 3.41 1.01
C ILE A 59 -7.53 2.97 0.89
N LEU A 60 -6.61 3.88 1.24
CA LEU A 60 -5.19 3.61 1.36
C LEU A 60 -4.93 3.18 2.80
N THR A 61 -4.34 2.00 3.02
CA THR A 61 -4.13 1.48 4.37
C THR A 61 -2.78 0.80 4.53
N GLY A 62 -2.32 0.74 5.76
CA GLY A 62 -1.07 0.09 6.13
C GLY A 62 -0.87 0.08 7.64
N ALA A 63 0.08 -0.72 8.12
CA ALA A 63 0.48 -0.79 9.52
C ALA A 63 1.76 0.02 9.76
N GLY A 64 1.78 0.85 10.79
CA GLY A 64 2.94 1.67 11.18
C GLY A 64 3.45 2.55 10.02
N THR A 65 4.72 2.44 9.66
CA THR A 65 5.31 3.26 8.59
C THR A 65 4.63 3.08 7.23
N SER A 66 4.01 1.92 6.98
CA SER A 66 3.28 1.67 5.73
C SER A 66 2.01 2.51 5.62
N GLU A 67 1.38 2.89 6.73
CA GLU A 67 0.26 3.84 6.76
C GLU A 67 0.66 5.21 6.21
N TYR A 68 1.87 5.67 6.50
CA TYR A 68 2.33 6.99 6.06
C TYR A 68 2.42 7.14 4.54
N VAL A 69 2.46 6.04 3.80
CA VAL A 69 2.35 6.09 2.33
C VAL A 69 0.97 6.62 1.93
N GLY A 70 -0.08 6.08 2.53
CA GLY A 70 -1.45 6.56 2.33
C GLY A 70 -1.60 8.02 2.77
N ASN A 71 -1.12 8.36 3.97
CA ASN A 71 -1.19 9.72 4.52
C ASN A 71 -0.48 10.76 3.65
N ALA A 72 0.61 10.38 2.97
CA ALA A 72 1.31 11.26 2.04
C ALA A 72 0.58 11.44 0.70
N LEU A 73 -0.20 10.45 0.27
CA LEU A 73 -0.78 10.40 -1.08
C LEU A 73 -2.23 10.85 -1.17
N TYR A 74 -3.07 10.58 -0.15
CA TYR A 74 -4.53 10.73 -0.27
C TYR A 74 -4.95 12.15 -0.65
N SER A 75 -4.33 13.16 -0.09
CA SER A 75 -4.65 14.56 -0.37
C SER A 75 -4.32 14.95 -1.82
N TYR A 76 -3.20 14.45 -2.35
CA TYR A 76 -2.81 14.66 -3.74
C TYR A 76 -3.79 13.96 -4.70
N LEU A 77 -4.12 12.70 -4.42
CA LEU A 77 -5.03 11.90 -5.24
C LEU A 77 -6.45 12.48 -5.26
N ASN A 78 -6.89 13.10 -4.18
CA ASN A 78 -8.21 13.74 -4.11
C ASN A 78 -8.38 14.95 -5.04
N LYS A 79 -7.29 15.56 -5.53
CA LYS A 79 -7.38 16.64 -6.53
C LYS A 79 -8.06 16.19 -7.83
N THR A 80 -7.95 14.90 -8.14
CA THR A 80 -8.52 14.33 -9.37
C THR A 80 -9.66 13.34 -9.12
N ASN A 81 -9.86 12.90 -7.88
CA ASN A 81 -10.83 11.86 -7.52
C ASN A 81 -11.99 12.36 -6.64
N GLY A 82 -12.21 13.67 -6.54
CA GLY A 82 -13.42 14.21 -5.91
C GLY A 82 -13.61 13.82 -4.44
N PHE A 83 -12.53 13.80 -3.65
CA PHE A 83 -12.52 13.43 -2.23
C PHE A 83 -12.93 11.97 -1.91
N LYS A 84 -12.84 11.08 -2.88
CA LYS A 84 -13.14 9.66 -2.73
C LYS A 84 -11.97 8.85 -2.16
N VAL A 85 -10.77 9.44 -2.04
CA VAL A 85 -9.59 8.77 -1.48
C VAL A 85 -9.43 9.10 -0.01
N LYS A 86 -9.31 8.07 0.80
CA LYS A 86 -9.15 8.13 2.26
C LYS A 86 -7.86 7.41 2.65
N SER A 87 -7.30 7.74 3.80
CA SER A 87 -6.15 7.04 4.37
C SER A 87 -6.46 6.66 5.81
N TYR A 88 -6.38 5.37 6.14
CA TYR A 88 -6.68 4.84 7.46
C TYR A 88 -5.62 3.83 7.88
N ALA A 89 -5.26 3.80 9.16
CA ALA A 89 -4.41 2.76 9.71
C ALA A 89 -5.14 1.40 9.67
N THR A 90 -4.42 0.31 9.41
CA THR A 90 -5.00 -1.03 9.49
C THR A 90 -5.53 -1.35 10.88
N THR A 91 -4.89 -0.83 11.94
CA THR A 91 -5.34 -0.98 13.32
C THR A 91 -6.70 -0.36 13.58
N ASP A 92 -6.99 0.79 12.96
CA ASP A 92 -8.28 1.47 13.11
C ASP A 92 -9.39 0.68 12.41
N ILE A 93 -9.11 0.20 11.18
CA ILE A 93 -10.04 -0.64 10.42
C ILE A 93 -10.38 -1.92 11.19
N VAL A 94 -9.37 -2.60 11.76
CA VAL A 94 -9.59 -3.83 12.53
C VAL A 94 -10.36 -3.59 13.82
N ALA A 95 -10.11 -2.45 14.48
CA ALA A 95 -10.73 -2.14 15.78
C ALA A 95 -12.21 -1.76 15.67
N THR A 96 -12.58 -0.99 14.63
CA THR A 96 -13.94 -0.46 14.46
C THR A 96 -14.30 -0.38 12.97
N PRO A 97 -14.43 -1.53 12.29
CA PRO A 97 -14.58 -1.57 10.82
C PRO A 97 -15.79 -0.80 10.30
N GLU A 98 -16.86 -0.73 11.05
CA GLU A 98 -18.09 -0.04 10.72
C GLU A 98 -17.92 1.48 10.54
N ASN A 99 -16.83 2.05 11.09
CA ASN A 99 -16.53 3.47 10.93
C ASN A 99 -15.79 3.77 9.61
N TYR A 100 -15.24 2.76 8.96
CA TYR A 100 -14.33 2.90 7.81
C TYR A 100 -14.80 2.19 6.55
N LEU A 101 -15.59 1.11 6.71
CA LEU A 101 -16.05 0.23 5.65
C LEU A 101 -17.57 0.26 5.51
N SER A 102 -18.06 -0.03 4.32
CA SER A 102 -19.52 -0.04 4.05
C SER A 102 -19.89 -1.18 3.11
N GLN A 103 -20.91 -1.95 3.47
CA GLN A 103 -21.47 -3.00 2.60
C GLN A 103 -22.06 -2.45 1.29
N ASN A 104 -22.52 -1.20 1.31
CA ASN A 104 -23.29 -0.62 0.22
C ASN A 104 -22.45 0.21 -0.75
N ARG A 105 -21.13 0.32 -0.51
CA ARG A 105 -20.26 1.15 -1.32
C ARG A 105 -19.09 0.35 -1.85
N PRO A 106 -18.92 0.27 -3.17
CA PRO A 106 -17.73 -0.33 -3.77
C PRO A 106 -16.47 0.31 -3.23
N THR A 107 -15.56 -0.50 -2.71
CA THR A 107 -14.35 -0.04 -2.05
C THR A 107 -13.12 -0.66 -2.71
N LEU A 108 -12.19 0.18 -3.17
CA LEU A 108 -10.84 -0.24 -3.51
C LEU A 108 -9.95 -0.11 -2.26
N LEU A 109 -9.61 -1.24 -1.65
CA LEU A 109 -8.70 -1.28 -0.52
C LEU A 109 -7.26 -1.48 -1.01
N VAL A 110 -6.45 -0.42 -0.90
CA VAL A 110 -5.03 -0.43 -1.28
C VAL A 110 -4.19 -0.65 -0.04
N SER A 111 -3.68 -1.86 0.12
CA SER A 111 -2.91 -2.26 1.30
C SER A 111 -1.41 -2.17 1.05
N PHE A 112 -0.73 -1.30 1.79
CA PHE A 112 0.72 -1.16 1.78
C PHE A 112 1.36 -2.03 2.86
N GLY A 113 2.31 -2.87 2.46
CA GLY A 113 3.01 -3.72 3.43
C GLY A 113 4.38 -4.17 2.94
N ARG A 114 5.47 -3.78 3.62
CA ARG A 114 6.82 -4.21 3.22
C ARG A 114 6.96 -5.73 3.23
N SER A 115 6.68 -6.36 4.36
CA SER A 115 6.74 -7.83 4.51
C SER A 115 5.49 -8.53 3.98
N GLY A 116 4.37 -7.84 3.95
CA GLY A 116 3.06 -8.43 3.66
C GLY A 116 2.55 -9.41 4.72
N ASN A 117 3.16 -9.45 5.91
CA ASN A 117 2.83 -10.41 6.97
C ASN A 117 2.38 -9.76 8.28
N SER A 118 2.21 -8.44 8.34
CA SER A 118 1.73 -7.78 9.56
C SER A 118 0.33 -8.29 9.91
N PRO A 119 0.10 -8.79 11.14
CA PRO A 119 -1.21 -9.32 11.53
C PRO A 119 -2.34 -8.32 11.31
N GLU A 120 -2.11 -7.04 11.58
CA GLU A 120 -3.07 -5.95 11.38
C GLU A 120 -3.41 -5.75 9.90
N SER A 121 -2.43 -5.92 9.00
CA SER A 121 -2.67 -5.79 7.57
C SER A 121 -3.51 -6.94 7.03
N VAL A 122 -3.22 -8.16 7.47
CA VAL A 122 -4.02 -9.36 7.13
C VAL A 122 -5.40 -9.25 7.78
N GLY A 123 -5.47 -8.80 9.03
CA GLY A 123 -6.73 -8.58 9.74
C GLY A 123 -7.63 -7.58 9.02
N ALA A 124 -7.07 -6.46 8.53
CA ALA A 124 -7.84 -5.46 7.79
C ALA A 124 -8.42 -6.00 6.47
N VAL A 125 -7.69 -6.88 5.78
CA VAL A 125 -8.21 -7.57 4.57
C VAL A 125 -9.37 -8.47 4.93
N ASN A 126 -9.20 -9.35 5.93
CA ASN A 126 -10.25 -10.29 6.35
C ASN A 126 -11.53 -9.56 6.81
N VAL A 127 -11.36 -8.49 7.58
CA VAL A 127 -12.49 -7.68 8.05
C VAL A 127 -13.17 -6.95 6.88
N ALA A 128 -12.42 -6.49 5.90
CA ALA A 128 -12.99 -5.85 4.72
C ALA A 128 -13.80 -6.85 3.86
N ASP A 129 -13.32 -8.09 3.73
CA ASP A 129 -14.05 -9.17 3.06
C ASP A 129 -15.36 -9.48 3.80
N GLU A 130 -15.31 -9.54 5.13
CA GLU A 130 -16.49 -9.83 5.96
C GLU A 130 -17.54 -8.69 5.88
N VAL A 131 -17.09 -7.42 5.97
CA VAL A 131 -18.00 -6.27 6.01
C VAL A 131 -18.53 -5.91 4.63
N CYS A 132 -17.67 -5.86 3.62
CA CYS A 132 -18.04 -5.38 2.29
C CYS A 132 -18.46 -6.49 1.32
N GLY A 133 -18.10 -7.75 1.59
CA GLY A 133 -18.41 -8.88 0.71
C GLY A 133 -17.89 -8.66 -0.71
N GLU A 134 -18.74 -8.84 -1.70
CA GLU A 134 -18.40 -8.67 -3.12
C GLU A 134 -18.12 -7.21 -3.54
N ASN A 135 -18.30 -6.26 -2.63
CA ASN A 135 -18.06 -4.83 -2.89
C ASN A 135 -16.64 -4.37 -2.54
N VAL A 136 -15.76 -5.23 -2.03
CA VAL A 136 -14.36 -4.89 -1.83
C VAL A 136 -13.47 -5.42 -2.96
N TYR A 137 -12.51 -4.62 -3.35
CA TYR A 137 -11.48 -4.92 -4.35
C TYR A 137 -10.12 -4.66 -3.73
N HIS A 138 -9.26 -5.65 -3.69
CA HIS A 138 -7.96 -5.55 -3.03
C HIS A 138 -6.85 -5.25 -4.02
N LEU A 139 -6.03 -4.24 -3.72
CA LEU A 139 -4.78 -3.96 -4.40
C LEU A 139 -3.65 -3.99 -3.37
N PHE A 140 -2.77 -4.97 -3.48
CA PHE A 140 -1.63 -5.12 -2.57
C PHE A 140 -0.37 -4.50 -3.15
N VAL A 141 0.27 -3.63 -2.38
CA VAL A 141 1.58 -3.03 -2.69
C VAL A 141 2.58 -3.52 -1.66
N THR A 142 3.35 -4.54 -2.01
CA THR A 142 4.27 -5.21 -1.09
C THR A 142 5.64 -5.46 -1.72
N CYS A 143 6.67 -5.58 -0.88
CA CYS A 143 8.02 -5.98 -1.30
C CYS A 143 8.23 -7.51 -1.22
N ASN A 144 7.22 -8.28 -0.81
CA ASN A 144 7.32 -9.72 -0.59
C ASN A 144 6.19 -10.47 -1.32
N CYS A 145 6.54 -11.11 -2.43
CA CYS A 145 5.59 -11.92 -3.22
C CYS A 145 5.14 -13.20 -2.49
N GLU A 146 5.86 -13.63 -1.45
CA GLU A 146 5.51 -14.78 -0.63
C GLU A 146 4.78 -14.39 0.68
N GLY A 147 4.53 -13.12 0.86
CA GLY A 147 3.80 -12.62 2.03
C GLY A 147 2.32 -13.00 2.05
N ALA A 148 1.70 -12.94 3.21
CA ALA A 148 0.29 -13.28 3.39
C ALA A 148 -0.64 -12.39 2.53
N LEU A 149 -0.33 -11.09 2.38
CA LEU A 149 -1.08 -10.21 1.50
C LEU A 149 -1.02 -10.65 0.03
N SER A 150 0.15 -11.11 -0.45
CA SER A 150 0.29 -11.59 -1.82
C SER A 150 -0.46 -12.90 -2.06
N LYS A 151 -0.64 -13.72 -1.04
CA LYS A 151 -1.38 -14.98 -1.10
C LYS A 151 -2.90 -14.80 -0.97
N ALA A 152 -3.32 -13.66 -0.47
CA ALA A 152 -4.73 -13.27 -0.40
C ALA A 152 -5.25 -12.67 -1.73
N ALA A 153 -4.35 -12.44 -2.69
CA ALA A 153 -4.68 -11.86 -4.00
C ALA A 153 -5.42 -12.82 -4.94
#